data_30ecbfe4e0af2179736c1273e9a31658
#
_entry.id   30ecbfe4e0af2179736c1273e9a31658
#
_cell.length_a   1.000
_cell.length_b   1.000
_cell.length_c   1.000
_cell.angle_alpha   90.00
_cell.angle_beta   90.00
_cell.angle_gamma   90.00
#
_symmetry.space_group_name_H-M   'P 1'
#
loop_
_entity.id
_entity.type
_entity.pdbx_description
1 polymer ?
#
loop_
_entity_poly.entity_id
_entity_poly.type
_entity_poly.pdbx_seq_one_letter_code
_entity_poly.pdbx_strand_id
1 'polypeptide(L)'
;MNKFKKYCPNVWVAECDEEYEKGEIIELETKYGKEVECEVYNLIAKNGEKYYYSIVRLGESYAQRKAERYNNSAANKTAKSDSYYNASQEGKEFLSLGEPIKIGHHSEKRHRALIERNWDRMGKSVALAEEAKEAERKAEYWENKTEEITLAMPESLEYFSDKLEAAIAYHKGLKDGTFEKWHSYSLAYAKKDVNELKKKVEIAKVLWGGGE
;
A
#
# COMPACT_ATOMS: atom_id res chain seq x y z
N MET A 1 -11.93 -27.32 -3.76
CA MET A 1 -11.61 -26.21 -2.83
C MET A 1 -10.96 -25.08 -3.61
N ASN A 2 -11.57 -23.89 -3.57
CA ASN A 2 -11.15 -22.77 -4.41
C ASN A 2 -9.97 -22.01 -3.78
N LYS A 3 -8.93 -21.69 -4.57
CA LYS A 3 -7.69 -21.08 -4.08
C LYS A 3 -7.22 -19.93 -4.95
N PHE A 4 -6.48 -19.00 -4.35
CA PHE A 4 -5.77 -17.98 -5.11
C PHE A 4 -4.55 -18.57 -5.83
N LYS A 5 -4.46 -18.33 -7.13
CA LYS A 5 -3.31 -18.65 -7.97
C LYS A 5 -2.67 -17.37 -8.51
N LYS A 6 -1.35 -17.26 -8.42
CA LYS A 6 -0.65 -16.12 -9.01
C LYS A 6 -0.61 -16.25 -10.54
N TYR A 7 -1.15 -15.26 -11.25
CA TYR A 7 -1.13 -15.19 -12.70
C TYR A 7 0.08 -14.41 -13.21
N CYS A 8 0.26 -13.20 -12.72
CA CYS A 8 1.44 -12.38 -13.02
C CYS A 8 1.81 -11.53 -11.78
N PRO A 9 2.86 -10.71 -11.79
CA PRO A 9 3.18 -9.86 -10.65
C PRO A 9 2.00 -9.00 -10.21
N ASN A 10 1.60 -9.14 -8.93
CA ASN A 10 0.50 -8.44 -8.29
C ASN A 10 -0.92 -8.75 -8.83
N VAL A 11 -1.07 -9.79 -9.66
CA VAL A 11 -2.37 -10.25 -10.16
C VAL A 11 -2.60 -11.69 -9.74
N TRP A 12 -3.78 -11.94 -9.17
CA TRP A 12 -4.21 -13.24 -8.69
C TRP A 12 -5.52 -13.63 -9.36
N VAL A 13 -5.66 -14.90 -9.69
CA VAL A 13 -6.83 -15.53 -10.29
C VAL A 13 -7.36 -16.60 -9.36
N ALA A 14 -8.60 -17.01 -9.52
CA ALA A 14 -9.15 -18.17 -8.82
C ALA A 14 -8.76 -19.46 -9.54
N GLU A 15 -8.26 -20.46 -8.82
CA GLU A 15 -8.14 -21.85 -9.23
C GLU A 15 -9.28 -22.62 -8.56
N CYS A 16 -10.23 -23.14 -9.34
CA CYS A 16 -11.45 -23.79 -8.88
C CYS A 16 -11.52 -25.21 -9.40
N ASP A 17 -12.14 -26.11 -8.60
CA ASP A 17 -12.43 -27.50 -8.98
C ASP A 17 -13.79 -27.62 -9.71
N GLU A 18 -14.63 -26.61 -9.61
CA GLU A 18 -15.96 -26.55 -10.21
C GLU A 18 -16.06 -25.41 -11.22
N GLU A 19 -17.05 -25.49 -12.10
CA GLU A 19 -17.34 -24.45 -13.08
C GLU A 19 -18.29 -23.41 -12.47
N TYR A 20 -17.97 -22.12 -12.66
CA TYR A 20 -18.74 -20.98 -12.17
C TYR A 20 -19.10 -20.05 -13.31
N GLU A 21 -20.25 -19.39 -13.19
CA GLU A 21 -20.71 -18.38 -14.13
C GLU A 21 -20.19 -16.99 -13.75
N LYS A 22 -20.17 -16.07 -14.73
CA LYS A 22 -19.79 -14.67 -14.49
C LYS A 22 -20.81 -14.02 -13.54
N GLY A 23 -20.29 -13.34 -12.51
CA GLY A 23 -21.08 -12.66 -11.49
C GLY A 23 -21.34 -13.54 -10.25
N GLU A 24 -20.99 -14.83 -10.27
CA GLU A 24 -21.11 -15.67 -9.07
C GLU A 24 -20.07 -15.26 -8.01
N ILE A 25 -20.52 -15.29 -6.76
CA ILE A 25 -19.68 -15.01 -5.60
C ILE A 25 -19.14 -16.33 -5.07
N ILE A 26 -17.82 -16.43 -5.03
CA ILE A 26 -17.10 -17.60 -4.54
C ILE A 26 -16.18 -17.25 -3.38
N GLU A 27 -16.01 -18.17 -2.46
CA GLU A 27 -15.03 -18.07 -1.39
C GLU A 27 -13.69 -18.67 -1.83
N LEU A 28 -12.62 -17.90 -1.66
CA LEU A 28 -11.27 -18.32 -1.98
C LEU A 28 -10.40 -18.35 -0.72
N GLU A 29 -9.74 -19.48 -0.51
CA GLU A 29 -8.81 -19.61 0.59
C GLU A 29 -7.46 -18.95 0.28
N THR A 30 -7.00 -18.10 1.19
CA THR A 30 -5.65 -17.54 1.14
C THR A 30 -4.63 -18.56 1.71
N LYS A 31 -3.36 -18.39 1.39
CA LYS A 31 -2.26 -19.23 1.95
C LYS A 31 -2.18 -19.24 3.48
N TYR A 32 -2.91 -18.37 4.17
CA TYR A 32 -2.97 -18.27 5.63
C TYR A 32 -4.28 -18.85 6.20
N GLY A 33 -5.08 -19.58 5.39
CA GLY A 33 -6.33 -20.18 5.82
C GLY A 33 -7.49 -19.20 6.01
N LYS A 34 -7.35 -17.95 5.51
CA LYS A 34 -8.43 -16.96 5.56
C LYS A 34 -9.25 -17.05 4.28
N GLU A 35 -10.54 -17.16 4.40
CA GLU A 35 -11.50 -17.10 3.31
C GLU A 35 -11.79 -15.66 2.91
N VAL A 36 -11.99 -15.45 1.61
CA VAL A 36 -12.24 -14.14 1.02
C VAL A 36 -13.24 -14.30 -0.10
N GLU A 37 -14.32 -13.54 -0.03
CA GLU A 37 -15.35 -13.46 -1.07
C GLU A 37 -14.81 -12.73 -2.29
N CYS A 38 -15.00 -13.34 -3.45
CA CYS A 38 -14.62 -12.79 -4.74
C CYS A 38 -15.73 -13.05 -5.75
N GLU A 39 -16.00 -12.09 -6.60
CA GLU A 39 -16.89 -12.22 -7.74
C GLU A 39 -16.12 -12.77 -8.93
N VAL A 40 -16.65 -13.80 -9.58
CA VAL A 40 -16.14 -14.39 -10.82
C VAL A 40 -16.42 -13.43 -11.98
N TYR A 41 -15.38 -13.09 -12.74
CA TYR A 41 -15.54 -12.17 -13.87
C TYR A 41 -15.43 -12.89 -15.22
N ASN A 42 -14.37 -13.64 -15.45
CA ASN A 42 -14.14 -14.29 -16.75
C ASN A 42 -13.36 -15.61 -16.60
N LEU A 43 -13.68 -16.62 -17.40
CA LEU A 43 -12.90 -17.84 -17.53
C LEU A 43 -11.65 -17.57 -18.38
N ILE A 44 -10.49 -17.69 -17.77
CA ILE A 44 -9.19 -17.45 -18.43
C ILE A 44 -8.69 -18.71 -19.11
N ALA A 45 -8.77 -19.84 -18.42
CA ALA A 45 -8.26 -21.12 -18.91
C ALA A 45 -8.92 -22.30 -18.17
N LYS A 46 -8.95 -23.45 -18.85
CA LYS A 46 -9.26 -24.76 -18.28
C LYS A 46 -8.07 -25.68 -18.45
N ASN A 47 -7.59 -26.27 -17.37
CA ASN A 47 -6.47 -27.21 -17.40
C ASN A 47 -6.85 -28.50 -16.64
N GLY A 48 -7.19 -29.55 -17.41
CA GLY A 48 -7.75 -30.78 -16.86
C GLY A 48 -9.09 -30.53 -16.19
N GLU A 49 -9.20 -30.87 -14.92
CA GLU A 49 -10.41 -30.68 -14.09
C GLU A 49 -10.44 -29.32 -13.39
N LYS A 50 -9.44 -28.44 -13.63
CA LYS A 50 -9.35 -27.14 -12.95
C LYS A 50 -9.68 -26.00 -13.88
N TYR A 51 -10.44 -25.06 -13.32
CA TYR A 51 -10.87 -23.84 -13.98
C TYR A 51 -10.13 -22.64 -13.37
N TYR A 52 -9.72 -21.71 -14.22
CA TYR A 52 -9.02 -20.48 -13.82
C TYR A 52 -9.85 -19.26 -14.20
N TYR A 53 -10.22 -18.47 -13.21
CA TYR A 53 -11.06 -17.29 -13.40
C TYR A 53 -10.35 -16.01 -13.03
N SER A 54 -10.57 -14.95 -13.80
CA SER A 54 -10.36 -13.60 -13.30
C SER A 54 -11.44 -13.27 -12.27
N ILE A 55 -11.05 -12.56 -11.22
CA ILE A 55 -11.90 -12.34 -10.06
C ILE A 55 -11.80 -10.89 -9.60
N VAL A 56 -12.90 -10.36 -9.12
CA VAL A 56 -12.95 -9.09 -8.39
C VAL A 56 -13.14 -9.39 -6.92
N ARG A 57 -12.22 -8.95 -6.08
CA ARG A 57 -12.33 -9.12 -4.65
C ARG A 57 -13.39 -8.20 -4.07
N LEU A 58 -14.32 -8.74 -3.30
CA LEU A 58 -15.35 -7.97 -2.61
C LEU A 58 -14.74 -7.34 -1.34
N GLY A 59 -15.18 -6.10 -1.03
CA GLY A 59 -14.72 -5.33 0.12
C GLY A 59 -13.50 -4.45 -0.16
N GLU A 60 -12.81 -4.06 0.92
CA GLU A 60 -11.71 -3.11 0.84
C GLU A 60 -10.51 -3.62 0.03
N SER A 61 -9.94 -2.73 -0.76
CA SER A 61 -8.72 -3.01 -1.53
C SER A 61 -7.52 -3.27 -0.60
N TYR A 62 -6.46 -3.90 -1.14
CA TYR A 62 -5.23 -4.09 -0.38
C TYR A 62 -4.61 -2.76 0.07
N ALA A 63 -4.69 -1.73 -0.78
CA ALA A 63 -4.17 -0.40 -0.50
C ALA A 63 -4.95 0.26 0.65
N GLN A 64 -6.28 0.21 0.63
CA GLN A 64 -7.14 0.74 1.71
C GLN A 64 -6.81 0.09 3.06
N ARG A 65 -6.75 -1.24 3.13
CA ARG A 65 -6.38 -1.96 4.38
C ARG A 65 -4.98 -1.63 4.88
N LYS A 66 -4.05 -1.35 3.97
CA LYS A 66 -2.69 -0.92 4.34
C LYS A 66 -2.69 0.51 4.87
N ALA A 67 -3.40 1.43 4.22
CA ALA A 67 -3.56 2.80 4.66
C ALA A 67 -4.17 2.83 6.08
N GLU A 68 -5.29 2.15 6.29
CA GLU A 68 -5.95 2.05 7.57
C GLU A 68 -5.02 1.49 8.68
N ARG A 69 -4.29 0.41 8.38
CA ARG A 69 -3.34 -0.16 9.34
C ARG A 69 -2.25 0.83 9.75
N TYR A 70 -1.73 1.61 8.80
CA TYR A 70 -0.70 2.60 9.10
C TYR A 70 -1.29 3.82 9.83
N ASN A 71 -2.51 4.26 9.51
CA ASN A 71 -3.23 5.29 10.23
C ASN A 71 -3.47 4.89 11.70
N ASN A 72 -3.95 3.67 11.94
CA ASN A 72 -4.13 3.14 13.29
C ASN A 72 -2.80 3.03 14.04
N SER A 73 -1.71 2.65 13.35
CA SER A 73 -0.37 2.61 13.96
C SER A 73 0.12 4.01 14.33
N ALA A 74 -0.09 5.01 13.48
CA ALA A 74 0.27 6.40 13.75
C ALA A 74 -0.50 6.95 14.96
N ALA A 75 -1.82 6.79 14.97
CA ALA A 75 -2.67 7.24 16.07
C ALA A 75 -2.25 6.63 17.42
N ASN A 76 -1.99 5.32 17.43
CA ASN A 76 -1.54 4.63 18.65
C ASN A 76 -0.16 5.11 19.13
N LYS A 77 0.76 5.42 18.23
CA LYS A 77 2.09 5.93 18.57
C LYS A 77 2.02 7.36 19.06
N THR A 78 1.18 8.21 18.44
CA THR A 78 0.92 9.57 18.90
C THR A 78 0.34 9.57 20.32
N ALA A 79 -0.68 8.77 20.58
CA ALA A 79 -1.26 8.66 21.92
C ALA A 79 -0.23 8.20 22.98
N LYS A 80 0.65 7.26 22.63
CA LYS A 80 1.74 6.84 23.53
C LYS A 80 2.79 7.94 23.73
N SER A 81 3.14 8.66 22.66
CA SER A 81 4.06 9.81 22.73
C SER A 81 3.53 10.86 23.70
N ASP A 82 2.26 11.23 23.58
CA ASP A 82 1.60 12.21 24.45
C ASP A 82 1.57 11.73 25.90
N SER A 83 1.31 10.45 26.12
CA SER A 83 1.35 9.85 27.45
C SER A 83 2.73 9.96 28.08
N TYR A 84 3.80 9.66 27.34
CA TYR A 84 5.19 9.82 27.82
C TYR A 84 5.56 11.28 28.02
N TYR A 85 5.12 12.17 27.12
CA TYR A 85 5.31 13.61 27.27
C TYR A 85 4.68 14.11 28.57
N ASN A 86 3.41 13.79 28.82
CA ASN A 86 2.72 14.18 30.03
C ASN A 86 3.40 13.62 31.28
N ALA A 87 3.82 12.34 31.24
CA ALA A 87 4.56 11.71 32.33
C ALA A 87 5.94 12.36 32.58
N SER A 88 6.58 12.94 31.54
CA SER A 88 7.86 13.64 31.67
C SER A 88 7.74 14.99 32.40
N GLN A 89 6.51 15.49 32.59
CA GLN A 89 6.25 16.70 33.35
C GLN A 89 6.13 16.47 34.87
N GLU A 90 6.41 15.25 35.36
CA GLU A 90 6.40 14.92 36.78
C GLU A 90 7.30 15.90 37.57
N GLY A 91 6.76 16.53 38.60
CA GLY A 91 7.49 17.47 39.43
C GLY A 91 7.90 18.79 38.73
N LYS A 92 7.24 19.16 37.63
CA LYS A 92 7.54 20.38 36.83
C LYS A 92 7.56 21.65 37.72
N GLU A 93 6.62 21.80 38.65
CA GLU A 93 6.57 22.95 39.55
C GLU A 93 7.83 23.04 40.43
N PHE A 94 8.27 21.90 40.96
CA PHE A 94 9.49 21.82 41.75
C PHE A 94 10.74 22.10 40.92
N LEU A 95 10.84 21.47 39.74
CA LEU A 95 11.99 21.65 38.85
C LEU A 95 12.08 23.03 38.24
N SER A 96 10.94 23.73 38.06
CA SER A 96 10.88 25.11 37.56
C SER A 96 11.49 26.16 38.52
N LEU A 97 11.60 25.84 39.81
CA LEU A 97 12.26 26.70 40.80
C LEU A 97 13.78 26.82 40.56
N GLY A 98 14.35 25.93 39.72
CA GLY A 98 15.77 25.98 39.39
C GLY A 98 16.71 25.70 40.56
N GLU A 99 16.22 25.06 41.63
CA GLU A 99 17.06 24.76 42.79
C GLU A 99 18.19 23.76 42.40
N PRO A 100 19.45 24.07 42.74
CA PRO A 100 20.55 23.17 42.46
C PRO A 100 20.44 21.90 43.33
N ILE A 101 20.94 20.79 42.77
CA ILE A 101 21.02 19.52 43.52
C ILE A 101 21.96 19.69 44.70
N LYS A 102 21.46 19.56 45.94
CA LYS A 102 22.24 19.65 47.17
C LYS A 102 23.03 18.35 47.38
N ILE A 103 24.29 18.34 47.00
CA ILE A 103 25.19 17.18 47.12
C ILE A 103 25.33 16.77 48.57
N GLY A 104 25.21 15.45 48.83
CA GLY A 104 25.28 14.85 50.17
C GLY A 104 23.99 15.00 51.01
N HIS A 105 22.99 15.74 50.50
CA HIS A 105 21.71 15.87 51.19
C HIS A 105 20.79 14.66 50.93
N HIS A 106 19.94 14.29 51.90
CA HIS A 106 19.05 13.14 51.78
C HIS A 106 18.11 13.18 50.56
N SER A 107 17.82 14.38 50.01
CA SER A 107 16.99 14.55 48.81
C SER A 107 17.74 14.38 47.51
N GLU A 108 19.07 14.34 47.48
CA GLU A 108 19.87 14.29 46.25
C GLU A 108 19.45 13.13 45.30
N LYS A 109 19.35 11.90 45.86
CA LYS A 109 18.99 10.72 45.08
C LYS A 109 17.62 10.84 44.44
N ARG A 110 16.63 11.39 45.12
CA ARG A 110 15.27 11.62 44.61
C ARG A 110 15.27 12.66 43.48
N HIS A 111 16.00 13.77 43.68
CA HIS A 111 16.09 14.84 42.69
C HIS A 111 16.73 14.36 41.38
N ARG A 112 17.88 13.65 41.47
CA ARG A 112 18.54 13.06 40.30
C ARG A 112 17.66 12.03 39.58
N ALA A 113 17.01 11.11 40.32
CA ALA A 113 16.13 10.10 39.77
C ALA A 113 14.87 10.72 39.11
N LEU A 114 14.36 11.83 39.61
CA LEU A 114 13.26 12.54 38.99
C LEU A 114 13.68 13.11 37.62
N ILE A 115 14.82 13.80 37.57
CA ILE A 115 15.36 14.37 36.33
C ILE A 115 15.62 13.25 35.30
N GLU A 116 16.30 12.18 35.70
CA GLU A 116 16.62 11.05 34.81
C GLU A 116 15.35 10.39 34.24
N ARG A 117 14.34 10.11 35.09
CA ARG A 117 13.05 9.59 34.61
C ARG A 117 12.35 10.50 33.61
N ASN A 118 12.38 11.81 33.87
CA ASN A 118 11.75 12.78 32.96
C ASN A 118 12.49 12.84 31.62
N TRP A 119 13.82 12.80 31.62
CA TRP A 119 14.62 12.72 30.41
C TRP A 119 14.35 11.45 29.60
N ASP A 120 14.29 10.29 30.25
CA ASP A 120 13.97 9.02 29.62
C ASP A 120 12.57 9.02 28.99
N ARG A 121 11.59 9.56 29.71
CA ARG A 121 10.22 9.71 29.23
C ARG A 121 10.14 10.65 28.04
N MET A 122 10.83 11.78 28.10
CA MET A 122 10.90 12.74 27.00
C MET A 122 11.56 12.08 25.77
N GLY A 123 12.67 11.37 25.94
CA GLY A 123 13.31 10.63 24.86
C GLY A 123 12.39 9.61 24.18
N LYS A 124 11.62 8.84 24.98
CA LYS A 124 10.60 7.91 24.46
C LYS A 124 9.47 8.63 23.73
N SER A 125 9.02 9.78 24.24
CA SER A 125 8.00 10.59 23.57
C SER A 125 8.48 11.05 22.19
N VAL A 126 9.67 11.61 22.08
CA VAL A 126 10.24 12.08 20.81
C VAL A 126 10.39 10.93 19.82
N ALA A 127 10.96 9.80 20.23
CA ALA A 127 11.12 8.64 19.37
C ALA A 127 9.77 8.12 18.83
N LEU A 128 8.74 8.03 19.67
CA LEU A 128 7.40 7.61 19.26
C LEU A 128 6.74 8.62 18.33
N ALA A 129 6.97 9.93 18.52
CA ALA A 129 6.46 10.97 17.62
C ALA A 129 7.09 10.86 16.22
N GLU A 130 8.38 10.56 16.12
CA GLU A 130 9.07 10.33 14.84
C GLU A 130 8.54 9.07 14.14
N GLU A 131 8.35 7.99 14.89
CA GLU A 131 7.76 6.76 14.36
C GLU A 131 6.29 6.95 13.92
N ALA A 132 5.52 7.82 14.59
CA ALA A 132 4.17 8.15 14.19
C ALA A 132 4.16 8.89 12.83
N LYS A 133 5.01 9.91 12.67
CA LYS A 133 5.17 10.64 11.41
C LYS A 133 5.60 9.73 10.24
N GLU A 134 6.43 8.72 10.52
CA GLU A 134 6.79 7.76 9.48
C GLU A 134 5.62 6.84 9.11
N ALA A 135 4.80 6.45 10.08
CA ALA A 135 3.59 5.69 9.82
C ALA A 135 2.56 6.51 9.02
N GLU A 136 2.38 7.80 9.34
CA GLU A 136 1.54 8.73 8.57
C GLU A 136 1.99 8.83 7.10
N ARG A 137 3.28 9.01 6.84
CA ARG A 137 3.81 9.02 5.46
C ARG A 137 3.56 7.72 4.72
N LYS A 138 3.61 6.58 5.42
CA LYS A 138 3.27 5.28 4.84
C LYS A 138 1.77 5.14 4.58
N ALA A 139 0.92 5.69 5.44
CA ALA A 139 -0.52 5.73 5.23
C ALA A 139 -0.86 6.57 3.99
N GLU A 140 -0.36 7.78 3.89
CA GLU A 140 -0.54 8.67 2.74
C GLU A 140 -0.08 8.02 1.42
N TYR A 141 1.07 7.34 1.42
CA TYR A 141 1.53 6.58 0.26
C TYR A 141 0.51 5.52 -0.18
N TRP A 142 -0.10 4.79 0.76
CA TRP A 142 -1.09 3.77 0.45
C TRP A 142 -2.45 4.35 0.10
N GLU A 143 -2.84 5.49 0.66
CA GLU A 143 -4.04 6.24 0.27
C GLU A 143 -3.97 6.68 -1.18
N ASN A 144 -2.85 7.27 -1.59
CA ASN A 144 -2.61 7.64 -2.99
C ASN A 144 -2.62 6.41 -3.95
N LYS A 145 -2.28 5.23 -3.43
CA LYS A 145 -2.33 3.97 -4.18
C LYS A 145 -3.75 3.40 -4.32
N THR A 146 -4.73 3.87 -3.58
CA THR A 146 -6.12 3.40 -3.72
C THR A 146 -6.74 3.83 -5.04
N GLU A 147 -6.31 4.95 -5.60
CA GLU A 147 -6.78 5.50 -6.87
C GLU A 147 -6.00 4.96 -8.09
N GLU A 148 -4.93 4.20 -7.87
CA GLU A 148 -4.11 3.66 -8.95
C GLU A 148 -4.79 2.45 -9.59
N ILE A 149 -5.16 2.58 -10.87
CA ILE A 149 -5.71 1.46 -11.65
C ILE A 149 -4.62 0.44 -11.92
N THR A 150 -4.84 -0.79 -11.46
CA THR A 150 -3.93 -1.92 -11.60
C THR A 150 -4.53 -3.00 -12.49
N LEU A 151 -3.69 -3.91 -13.00
CA LEU A 151 -4.14 -5.06 -13.81
C LEU A 151 -5.11 -6.00 -13.08
N ALA A 152 -5.24 -5.89 -11.76
CA ALA A 152 -6.19 -6.65 -10.96
C ALA A 152 -7.62 -6.09 -10.97
N MET A 153 -7.88 -5.01 -11.70
CA MET A 153 -9.16 -4.30 -11.78
C MET A 153 -9.74 -4.42 -13.20
N PRO A 154 -11.06 -4.59 -13.36
CA PRO A 154 -11.71 -4.68 -14.67
C PRO A 154 -11.44 -3.45 -15.56
N GLU A 155 -11.43 -2.25 -14.97
CA GLU A 155 -11.19 -0.97 -15.66
C GLU A 155 -9.79 -0.87 -16.27
N SER A 156 -8.89 -1.78 -15.91
CA SER A 156 -7.51 -1.78 -16.39
C SER A 156 -7.41 -1.98 -17.90
N LEU A 157 -8.37 -2.66 -18.51
CA LEU A 157 -8.35 -2.89 -19.97
C LEU A 157 -8.51 -1.58 -20.72
N GLU A 158 -9.50 -0.77 -20.40
CA GLU A 158 -9.73 0.54 -21.00
C GLU A 158 -8.58 1.48 -20.69
N TYR A 159 -8.22 1.63 -19.41
CA TYR A 159 -7.17 2.51 -18.94
C TYR A 159 -5.79 2.26 -19.60
N PHE A 160 -5.36 0.99 -19.72
CA PHE A 160 -4.08 0.70 -20.38
C PHE A 160 -4.18 0.76 -21.89
N SER A 161 -5.36 0.56 -22.49
CA SER A 161 -5.57 0.76 -23.92
C SER A 161 -5.42 2.22 -24.30
N ASP A 162 -6.06 3.14 -23.58
CA ASP A 162 -5.95 4.59 -23.79
C ASP A 162 -4.50 5.07 -23.60
N LYS A 163 -3.85 4.61 -22.55
CA LYS A 163 -2.42 4.90 -22.33
C LYS A 163 -1.53 4.38 -23.43
N LEU A 164 -1.83 3.20 -23.98
CA LEU A 164 -1.08 2.65 -25.11
C LEU A 164 -1.24 3.49 -26.36
N GLU A 165 -2.45 3.93 -26.68
CA GLU A 165 -2.71 4.82 -27.82
C GLU A 165 -1.94 6.15 -27.69
N ALA A 166 -2.01 6.77 -26.52
CA ALA A 166 -1.25 7.98 -26.22
C ALA A 166 0.27 7.78 -26.34
N ALA A 167 0.79 6.67 -25.83
CA ALA A 167 2.22 6.34 -25.91
C ALA A 167 2.67 6.07 -27.35
N ILE A 168 1.85 5.42 -28.17
CA ILE A 168 2.11 5.20 -29.60
C ILE A 168 2.13 6.56 -30.35
N ALA A 169 1.15 7.44 -30.08
CA ALA A 169 1.09 8.77 -30.67
C ALA A 169 2.34 9.60 -30.29
N TYR A 170 2.73 9.56 -29.01
CA TYR A 170 3.93 10.25 -28.53
C TYR A 170 5.22 9.70 -29.16
N HIS A 171 5.39 8.39 -29.21
CA HIS A 171 6.54 7.77 -29.87
C HIS A 171 6.62 8.11 -31.36
N LYS A 172 5.46 8.13 -32.07
CA LYS A 172 5.37 8.54 -33.47
C LYS A 172 5.77 10.02 -33.64
N GLY A 173 5.25 10.91 -32.79
CA GLY A 173 5.56 12.35 -32.86
C GLY A 173 7.04 12.65 -32.60
N LEU A 174 7.70 11.89 -31.68
CA LEU A 174 9.15 11.99 -31.48
C LEU A 174 9.95 11.50 -32.71
N LYS A 175 9.44 10.51 -33.44
CA LYS A 175 10.08 9.98 -34.64
C LYS A 175 9.93 10.93 -35.84
N ASP A 176 8.74 11.49 -35.98
CA ASP A 176 8.40 12.37 -37.12
C ASP A 176 8.83 13.84 -36.88
N GLY A 177 9.36 14.14 -35.66
CA GLY A 177 9.83 15.48 -35.28
C GLY A 177 8.72 16.45 -34.86
N THR A 178 7.48 15.96 -34.69
CA THR A 178 6.35 16.76 -34.18
C THR A 178 6.51 17.15 -32.72
N PHE A 179 7.16 16.26 -31.94
CA PHE A 179 7.51 16.50 -30.54
C PHE A 179 9.01 16.69 -30.39
N GLU A 180 9.37 17.62 -29.51
CA GLU A 180 10.77 17.90 -29.18
C GLU A 180 11.40 16.75 -28.36
N LYS A 181 12.64 16.41 -28.70
CA LYS A 181 13.42 15.43 -27.96
C LYS A 181 14.19 16.12 -26.85
N TRP A 182 13.72 16.00 -25.62
CA TRP A 182 14.39 16.56 -24.43
C TRP A 182 15.76 15.92 -24.15
N HIS A 183 15.98 14.70 -24.64
CA HIS A 183 17.20 13.93 -24.42
C HIS A 183 17.46 12.99 -25.61
N SER A 184 18.74 12.64 -25.85
CA SER A 184 19.13 11.69 -26.91
C SER A 184 18.43 10.32 -26.81
N TYR A 185 18.06 9.88 -25.62
CA TYR A 185 17.37 8.61 -25.36
C TYR A 185 15.84 8.72 -25.34
N SER A 186 15.23 9.90 -25.55
CA SER A 186 13.76 10.09 -25.48
C SER A 186 13.00 9.11 -26.37
N LEU A 187 13.47 8.85 -27.60
CA LEU A 187 12.85 7.91 -28.50
C LEU A 187 12.94 6.45 -27.99
N ALA A 188 14.05 6.07 -27.39
CA ALA A 188 14.24 4.73 -26.83
C ALA A 188 13.32 4.49 -25.62
N TYR A 189 13.19 5.47 -24.73
CA TYR A 189 12.27 5.42 -23.60
C TYR A 189 10.82 5.33 -24.04
N ALA A 190 10.40 6.18 -24.98
CA ALA A 190 9.05 6.13 -25.54
C ALA A 190 8.74 4.75 -26.18
N LYS A 191 9.70 4.15 -26.89
CA LYS A 191 9.55 2.79 -27.43
C LYS A 191 9.42 1.74 -26.33
N LYS A 192 10.19 1.86 -25.24
CA LYS A 192 10.11 0.97 -24.09
C LYS A 192 8.73 1.05 -23.45
N ASP A 193 8.21 2.26 -23.22
CA ASP A 193 6.89 2.49 -22.62
C ASP A 193 5.78 1.86 -23.47
N VAL A 194 5.83 2.03 -24.82
CA VAL A 194 4.90 1.37 -25.73
C VAL A 194 4.94 -0.15 -25.58
N ASN A 195 6.14 -0.75 -25.48
CA ASN A 195 6.27 -2.20 -25.35
C ASN A 195 5.76 -2.71 -23.99
N GLU A 196 5.99 -1.97 -22.92
CA GLU A 196 5.48 -2.30 -21.60
C GLU A 196 3.95 -2.20 -21.52
N LEU A 197 3.38 -1.13 -22.11
CA LEU A 197 1.92 -0.95 -22.16
C LEU A 197 1.25 -2.00 -23.05
N LYS A 198 1.85 -2.41 -24.17
CA LYS A 198 1.36 -3.53 -24.99
C LYS A 198 1.21 -4.80 -24.17
N LYS A 199 2.23 -5.18 -23.41
CA LYS A 199 2.16 -6.35 -22.53
C LYS A 199 1.07 -6.24 -21.47
N LYS A 200 0.87 -5.04 -20.89
CA LYS A 200 -0.21 -4.81 -19.92
C LYS A 200 -1.58 -4.94 -20.57
N VAL A 201 -1.78 -4.40 -21.77
CA VAL A 201 -3.04 -4.54 -22.51
C VAL A 201 -3.32 -5.99 -22.90
N GLU A 202 -2.31 -6.75 -23.32
CA GLU A 202 -2.46 -8.18 -23.60
C GLU A 202 -2.92 -8.97 -22.36
N ILE A 203 -2.30 -8.71 -21.21
CA ILE A 203 -2.71 -9.32 -19.94
C ILE A 203 -4.13 -8.90 -19.56
N ALA A 204 -4.45 -7.61 -19.65
CA ALA A 204 -5.77 -7.08 -19.33
C ALA A 204 -6.86 -7.66 -20.25
N LYS A 205 -6.57 -7.87 -21.54
CA LYS A 205 -7.49 -8.54 -22.48
C LYS A 205 -7.81 -9.96 -22.07
N VAL A 206 -6.82 -10.72 -21.63
CA VAL A 206 -7.03 -12.11 -21.16
C VAL A 206 -7.87 -12.13 -19.88
N LEU A 207 -7.60 -11.19 -18.95
CA LEU A 207 -8.31 -11.13 -17.67
C LEU A 207 -9.73 -10.57 -17.80
N TRP A 208 -9.91 -9.51 -18.57
CA TRP A 208 -11.12 -8.67 -18.54
C TRP A 208 -11.83 -8.53 -19.88
N GLY A 209 -11.23 -9.02 -20.99
CA GLY A 209 -11.78 -8.89 -22.34
C GLY A 209 -12.80 -9.97 -22.73
N GLY A 210 -13.16 -10.88 -21.88
CA GLY A 210 -14.15 -11.94 -22.10
C GLY A 210 -15.57 -11.45 -21.87
N GLY A 211 -16.17 -10.89 -22.89
CA GLY A 211 -17.55 -10.42 -22.83
C GLY A 211 -18.12 -10.16 -24.22
N GLU A 212 -18.13 -11.17 -25.08
CA GLU A 212 -19.07 -11.34 -26.20
C GLU A 212 -19.54 -12.79 -26.23
#